data_2f6acf4704519062bd7325009a2fa872
#
_entry.id   2f6acf4704519062bd7325009a2fa872
#
_cell.length_a   1.000
_cell.length_b   1.000
_cell.length_c   1.000
_cell.angle_alpha   90.00
_cell.angle_beta   90.00
_cell.angle_gamma   90.00
#
_symmetry.space_group_name_H-M   'P 1'
#
loop_
_entity.id
_entity.type
_entity.pdbx_description
1 polymer ?
#
loop_
_entity_poly.entity_id
_entity_poly.type
_entity_poly.pdbx_seq_one_letter_code
_entity_poly.pdbx_strand_id
1 'polypeptide(L)'
;LTSKQTKGPAEFIMNVMEPYLKVVQIGESTFGMPVGLDRIGTTGNSNFSKFNVELLGVKYILTNSTGITNYWDGFPKSFPATPTKKAGYAYVSAPDNPRIDWGNTKDPQFAAAINYIKTYVPD
;
A
#
# COMPACT_ATOMS: atom_id res chain seq x y z
N LEU A 1 4.40 4.55 6.17
CA LEU A 1 4.78 3.30 6.84
C LEU A 1 3.86 2.17 6.36
N THR A 2 4.40 0.94 6.24
CA THR A 2 3.64 -0.22 5.76
C THR A 2 3.90 -1.47 6.59
N SER A 3 2.88 -2.31 6.65
CA SER A 3 2.96 -3.67 7.22
C SER A 3 2.34 -4.68 6.26
N LYS A 4 2.40 -5.95 6.60
CA LYS A 4 1.73 -7.03 5.83
C LYS A 4 0.21 -6.88 5.77
N GLN A 5 -0.37 -6.03 6.61
CA GLN A 5 -1.80 -5.72 6.61
C GLN A 5 -2.15 -4.52 5.69
N THR A 6 -1.14 -3.80 5.20
CA THR A 6 -1.35 -2.67 4.27
C THR A 6 -1.84 -3.21 2.93
N LYS A 7 -3.06 -2.83 2.52
CA LYS A 7 -3.72 -3.34 1.31
C LYS A 7 -4.68 -2.33 0.69
N GLY A 8 -5.14 -2.63 -0.52
CA GLY A 8 -6.21 -1.90 -1.20
C GLY A 8 -5.93 -0.41 -1.39
N PRO A 9 -6.70 0.50 -0.76
CA PRO A 9 -6.55 1.95 -0.98
C PRO A 9 -5.16 2.49 -0.70
N ALA A 10 -4.46 1.98 0.31
CA ALA A 10 -3.12 2.43 0.65
C ALA A 10 -2.10 2.05 -0.42
N GLU A 11 -2.18 0.82 -0.94
CA GLU A 11 -1.35 0.37 -2.07
C GLU A 11 -1.68 1.13 -3.35
N PHE A 12 -2.97 1.41 -3.58
CA PHE A 12 -3.40 2.19 -4.73
C PHE A 12 -2.82 3.61 -4.71
N ILE A 13 -2.83 4.29 -3.56
CA ILE A 13 -2.21 5.61 -3.41
C ILE A 13 -0.72 5.54 -3.76
N MET A 14 0.03 4.57 -3.24
CA MET A 14 1.44 4.41 -3.57
C MET A 14 1.65 4.19 -5.07
N ASN A 15 0.82 3.33 -5.68
CA ASN A 15 0.89 3.04 -7.11
C ASN A 15 0.62 4.27 -7.99
N VAL A 16 -0.42 5.05 -7.70
CA VAL A 16 -0.77 6.21 -8.53
C VAL A 16 0.18 7.40 -8.35
N MET A 17 0.85 7.50 -7.22
CA MET A 17 1.81 8.58 -6.95
C MET A 17 3.20 8.28 -7.52
N GLU A 18 3.58 7.01 -7.67
CA GLU A 18 4.92 6.60 -8.10
C GLU A 18 5.38 7.25 -9.41
N PRO A 19 4.55 7.38 -10.47
CA PRO A 19 4.95 8.02 -11.71
C PRO A 19 5.26 9.53 -11.60
N TYR A 20 4.80 10.16 -10.54
CA TYR A 20 4.87 11.63 -10.38
C TYR A 20 5.78 12.07 -9.24
N LEU A 21 5.92 11.25 -8.21
CA LEU A 21 6.62 11.58 -6.98
C LEU A 21 7.55 10.46 -6.57
N LYS A 22 8.59 10.79 -5.80
CA LYS A 22 9.39 9.76 -5.13
C LYS A 22 8.57 9.19 -3.97
N VAL A 23 8.14 7.94 -4.10
CA VAL A 23 7.45 7.20 -3.05
C VAL A 23 8.47 6.46 -2.20
N VAL A 24 8.48 6.70 -0.90
CA VAL A 24 9.35 6.02 0.04
C VAL A 24 8.52 5.12 0.93
N GLN A 25 8.66 3.83 0.75
CA GLN A 25 8.03 2.81 1.60
C GLN A 25 8.99 2.43 2.72
N ILE A 26 8.53 2.54 3.96
CA ILE A 26 9.29 2.12 5.13
C ILE A 26 8.45 1.11 5.91
N GLY A 27 9.02 -0.05 6.18
CA GLY A 27 8.32 -1.08 6.90
C GLY A 27 8.42 -2.47 6.27
N GLU A 28 7.34 -3.21 6.27
CA GLU A 28 7.23 -4.53 5.67
C GLU A 28 6.59 -4.48 4.27
N SER A 29 6.70 -5.59 3.54
CA SER A 29 5.95 -5.77 2.28
C SER A 29 4.46 -5.64 2.53
N THR A 30 3.76 -5.02 1.58
CA THR A 30 2.30 -4.91 1.62
C THR A 30 1.63 -6.22 1.21
N PHE A 31 0.31 -6.27 1.33
CA PHE A 31 -0.48 -7.48 1.07
C PHE A 31 -0.54 -7.86 -0.41
N GLY A 32 -0.71 -6.87 -1.29
CA GLY A 32 -0.90 -7.11 -2.72
C GLY A 32 -2.36 -7.26 -3.12
N MET A 33 -3.08 -6.14 -3.19
CA MET A 33 -4.51 -6.13 -3.55
C MET A 33 -4.81 -5.06 -4.61
N PRO A 34 -4.45 -5.32 -5.89
CA PRO A 34 -4.64 -4.38 -6.99
C PRO A 34 -6.07 -4.31 -7.51
N VAL A 35 -7.07 -4.50 -6.65
CA VAL A 35 -8.47 -4.58 -7.06
C VAL A 35 -9.38 -3.67 -6.27
N GLY A 36 -10.39 -3.14 -6.95
CA GLY A 36 -11.54 -2.52 -6.32
C GLY A 36 -12.67 -3.53 -6.14
N LEU A 37 -13.20 -3.61 -4.93
CA LEU A 37 -14.31 -4.49 -4.57
C LEU A 37 -15.62 -3.71 -4.61
N ASP A 38 -16.69 -4.42 -4.96
CA ASP A 38 -18.06 -3.93 -4.83
C ASP A 38 -18.92 -4.93 -4.07
N ARG A 39 -19.95 -4.42 -3.42
CA ARG A 39 -20.91 -5.24 -2.70
C ARG A 39 -21.90 -5.87 -3.67
N ILE A 40 -22.02 -7.19 -3.60
CA ILE A 40 -22.96 -7.95 -4.41
C ILE A 40 -24.23 -8.24 -3.59
N GLY A 41 -25.39 -7.82 -4.11
CA GLY A 41 -26.67 -8.16 -3.53
C GLY A 41 -27.13 -7.32 -2.33
N THR A 42 -26.58 -6.10 -2.15
CA THR A 42 -26.97 -5.21 -1.05
C THR A 42 -28.10 -4.26 -1.37
N THR A 43 -28.49 -4.11 -2.64
CA THR A 43 -29.62 -3.27 -3.06
C THR A 43 -30.92 -4.06 -3.02
N GLY A 44 -31.71 -3.82 -1.97
CA GLY A 44 -33.09 -4.31 -1.85
C GLY A 44 -33.22 -5.84 -1.75
N ASN A 45 -33.89 -6.36 -0.76
CA ASN A 45 -34.31 -7.77 -0.62
C ASN A 45 -33.29 -8.89 -0.90
N SER A 46 -32.00 -8.64 -0.75
CA SER A 46 -31.04 -9.72 -0.89
C SER A 46 -31.16 -10.67 0.31
N ASN A 47 -31.20 -11.97 0.04
CA ASN A 47 -31.22 -12.98 1.09
C ASN A 47 -29.97 -12.93 1.98
N PHE A 48 -28.88 -12.31 1.51
CA PHE A 48 -27.63 -12.13 2.26
C PHE A 48 -27.80 -11.22 3.48
N SER A 49 -28.60 -10.16 3.38
CA SER A 49 -28.84 -9.26 4.53
C SER A 49 -29.58 -9.94 5.67
N LYS A 50 -30.42 -10.93 5.38
CA LYS A 50 -31.16 -11.71 6.41
C LYS A 50 -30.22 -12.57 7.26
N PHE A 51 -29.07 -12.96 6.71
CA PHE A 51 -28.09 -13.78 7.40
C PHE A 51 -26.90 -12.99 7.92
N ASN A 52 -26.96 -11.64 7.82
CA ASN A 52 -25.84 -10.75 8.16
C ASN A 52 -24.52 -11.11 7.42
N VAL A 53 -24.66 -11.54 6.16
CA VAL A 53 -23.55 -11.90 5.27
C VAL A 53 -23.39 -10.82 4.22
N GLU A 54 -22.17 -10.39 4.00
CA GLU A 54 -21.78 -9.49 2.92
C GLU A 54 -20.92 -10.24 1.91
N LEU A 55 -21.30 -10.16 0.63
CA LEU A 55 -20.49 -10.71 -0.45
C LEU A 55 -19.80 -9.55 -1.18
N LEU A 56 -18.47 -9.60 -1.22
CA LEU A 56 -17.64 -8.66 -1.95
C LEU A 56 -17.09 -9.32 -3.22
N GLY A 57 -17.33 -8.71 -4.36
CA GLY A 57 -16.79 -9.17 -5.64
C GLY A 57 -15.80 -8.18 -6.22
N VAL A 58 -14.81 -8.69 -6.96
CA VAL A 58 -13.90 -7.84 -7.73
C VAL A 58 -14.67 -7.18 -8.85
N LYS A 59 -14.65 -5.85 -8.88
CA LYS A 59 -15.33 -5.04 -9.90
C LYS A 59 -14.37 -4.48 -10.95
N TYR A 60 -13.18 -4.07 -10.53
CA TYR A 60 -12.18 -3.51 -11.44
C TYR A 60 -10.76 -3.75 -10.89
N ILE A 61 -9.79 -3.69 -11.79
CA ILE A 61 -8.37 -3.73 -11.46
C ILE A 61 -7.86 -2.30 -11.39
N LEU A 62 -7.09 -2.00 -10.34
CA LEU A 62 -6.51 -0.69 -10.10
C LEU A 62 -5.23 -0.54 -10.92
N THR A 63 -5.08 0.57 -11.63
CA THR A 63 -3.91 0.87 -12.46
C THR A 63 -3.41 2.29 -12.21
N ASN A 64 -2.13 2.55 -12.44
CA ASN A 64 -1.59 3.90 -12.49
C ASN A 64 -1.49 4.42 -13.93
N SER A 65 -0.99 5.64 -14.11
CA SER A 65 -0.85 6.28 -15.43
C SER A 65 0.18 5.61 -16.37
N THR A 66 1.05 4.76 -15.84
CA THR A 66 2.03 3.97 -16.60
C THR A 66 1.55 2.53 -16.87
N GLY A 67 0.33 2.19 -16.46
CA GLY A 67 -0.27 0.88 -16.71
C GLY A 67 0.10 -0.20 -15.69
N ILE A 68 0.72 0.15 -14.57
CA ILE A 68 1.07 -0.84 -13.53
C ILE A 68 -0.18 -1.29 -12.79
N THR A 69 -0.48 -2.58 -12.88
CA THR A 69 -1.66 -3.20 -12.26
C THR A 69 -1.33 -4.49 -11.51
N ASN A 70 -0.15 -5.06 -11.69
CA ASN A 70 0.18 -6.43 -11.31
C ASN A 70 0.89 -6.55 -9.95
N TYR A 71 0.55 -5.71 -8.97
CA TYR A 71 1.17 -5.77 -7.64
C TYR A 71 0.49 -6.79 -6.70
N TRP A 72 0.19 -7.99 -7.21
CA TRP A 72 -0.40 -9.09 -6.44
C TRP A 72 0.50 -9.62 -5.32
N ASP A 73 1.82 -9.46 -5.48
CA ASP A 73 2.80 -9.83 -4.44
C ASP A 73 3.10 -8.70 -3.46
N GLY A 74 2.34 -7.60 -3.55
CA GLY A 74 2.56 -6.40 -2.76
C GLY A 74 3.82 -5.62 -3.15
N PHE A 75 4.02 -4.49 -2.47
CA PHE A 75 5.23 -3.68 -2.60
C PHE A 75 6.23 -4.08 -1.51
N PRO A 76 7.54 -4.08 -1.76
CA PRO A 76 8.26 -3.54 -2.91
C PRO A 76 8.40 -4.49 -4.12
N LYS A 77 7.97 -5.75 -4.04
CA LYS A 77 8.26 -6.74 -5.07
C LYS A 77 7.71 -6.39 -6.46
N SER A 78 6.59 -5.68 -6.49
CA SER A 78 5.86 -5.40 -7.73
C SER A 78 6.22 -4.08 -8.39
N PHE A 79 7.09 -3.26 -7.81
CA PHE A 79 7.59 -2.08 -8.49
C PHE A 79 8.75 -2.43 -9.41
N PRO A 80 8.64 -2.17 -10.71
CA PRO A 80 9.80 -2.25 -11.59
C PRO A 80 10.82 -1.18 -11.18
N ALA A 81 12.06 -1.57 -11.07
CA ALA A 81 13.18 -0.67 -10.81
C ALA A 81 13.48 0.18 -12.06
N THR A 82 12.58 1.06 -12.45
CA THR A 82 12.82 2.03 -13.52
C THR A 82 12.97 3.44 -12.93
N PRO A 83 14.18 3.97 -12.82
CA PRO A 83 14.38 5.32 -12.34
C PRO A 83 14.11 6.32 -13.45
N THR A 84 12.97 6.98 -13.42
CA THR A 84 12.86 8.30 -14.05
C THR A 84 13.33 9.34 -13.04
N LYS A 85 14.11 10.34 -13.49
CA LYS A 85 14.85 11.30 -12.63
C LYS A 85 14.01 12.15 -11.66
N LYS A 86 12.67 12.06 -11.67
CA LYS A 86 11.76 12.80 -10.78
C LYS A 86 10.76 11.94 -10.03
N ALA A 87 10.54 10.74 -10.50
CA ALA A 87 9.69 9.75 -9.89
C ALA A 87 10.57 8.57 -9.47
N GLY A 88 10.15 7.81 -8.53
CA GLY A 88 10.92 6.66 -8.11
C GLY A 88 10.41 6.08 -6.83
N TYR A 89 10.78 4.86 -6.62
CA TYR A 89 10.37 4.12 -5.44
C TYR A 89 11.61 3.74 -4.62
N ALA A 90 11.56 4.03 -3.33
CA ALA A 90 12.58 3.60 -2.38
C ALA A 90 11.95 2.73 -1.30
N TYR A 91 12.66 1.71 -0.88
CA TYR A 91 12.22 0.78 0.17
C TYR A 91 13.24 0.70 1.29
N VAL A 92 12.77 0.88 2.51
CA VAL A 92 13.52 0.70 3.74
C VAL A 92 12.84 -0.38 4.57
N SER A 93 13.48 -1.53 4.70
CA SER A 93 12.94 -2.63 5.51
C SER A 93 13.00 -2.28 6.99
N ALA A 94 11.87 -2.35 7.66
CA ALA A 94 11.77 -2.22 9.11
C ALA A 94 10.59 -3.08 9.61
N PRO A 95 10.79 -3.91 10.65
CA PRO A 95 9.72 -4.76 11.18
C PRO A 95 8.63 -3.91 11.84
N ASP A 96 7.38 -4.34 11.71
CA ASP A 96 6.27 -3.80 12.47
C ASP A 96 6.32 -4.30 13.92
N ASN A 97 6.09 -3.41 14.88
CA ASN A 97 6.00 -3.80 16.29
C ASN A 97 4.73 -3.22 16.92
N PRO A 98 3.59 -3.95 16.85
CA PRO A 98 2.30 -3.47 17.34
C PRO A 98 2.21 -3.29 18.85
N ARG A 99 3.27 -3.63 19.60
CA ARG A 99 3.34 -3.44 21.08
C ARG A 99 3.90 -2.09 21.48
N ILE A 100 4.36 -1.30 20.52
CA ILE A 100 4.93 0.03 20.76
C ILE A 100 3.96 1.08 20.19
N ASP A 101 3.64 2.08 21.00
CA ASP A 101 2.74 3.16 20.60
C ASP A 101 3.30 3.96 19.42
N TRP A 102 2.40 4.37 18.54
CA TRP A 102 2.71 5.22 17.39
C TRP A 102 3.40 6.52 17.83
N GLY A 103 4.47 6.87 17.11
CA GLY A 103 5.25 8.05 17.42
C GLY A 103 6.37 7.85 18.45
N ASN A 104 6.46 6.67 19.03
CA ASN A 104 7.57 6.32 19.92
C ASN A 104 8.82 5.99 19.11
N THR A 105 9.93 6.65 19.41
CA THR A 105 11.22 6.43 18.72
C THR A 105 11.82 5.04 18.94
N LYS A 106 11.26 4.23 19.83
CA LYS A 106 11.62 2.81 20.00
C LYS A 106 10.92 1.91 18.99
N ASP A 107 9.88 2.42 18.30
CA ASP A 107 9.26 1.70 17.20
C ASP A 107 10.23 1.63 16.00
N PRO A 108 10.54 0.42 15.49
CA PRO A 108 11.54 0.27 14.43
C PRO A 108 11.18 1.00 13.14
N GLN A 109 9.89 1.01 12.75
CA GLN A 109 9.45 1.68 11.53
C GLN A 109 9.53 3.20 11.67
N PHE A 110 9.08 3.73 12.81
CA PHE A 110 9.15 5.16 13.09
C PHE A 110 10.59 5.65 13.19
N ALA A 111 11.47 4.90 13.88
CA ALA A 111 12.89 5.19 13.95
C ALA A 111 13.56 5.19 12.57
N ALA A 112 13.25 4.20 11.73
CA ALA A 112 13.75 4.12 10.36
C ALA A 112 13.27 5.30 9.50
N ALA A 113 12.03 5.74 9.66
CA ALA A 113 11.49 6.91 8.97
C ALA A 113 12.20 8.20 9.35
N ILE A 114 12.40 8.44 10.66
CA ILE A 114 13.15 9.60 11.15
C ILE A 114 14.58 9.58 10.62
N ASN A 115 15.23 8.42 10.65
CA ASN A 115 16.61 8.30 10.16
C ASN A 115 16.68 8.57 8.65
N TYR A 116 15.76 8.03 7.87
CA TYR A 116 15.68 8.29 6.44
C TYR A 116 15.53 9.78 6.13
N ILE A 117 14.60 10.48 6.83
CA ILE A 117 14.39 11.93 6.64
C ILE A 117 15.65 12.74 6.99
N LYS A 118 16.34 12.38 8.08
CA LYS A 118 17.56 13.07 8.50
C LYS A 118 18.76 12.87 7.56
N THR A 119 18.80 11.73 6.89
CA THR A 119 19.90 11.37 5.97
C THR A 119 19.57 11.69 4.51
N TYR A 120 18.30 11.99 4.22
CA TYR A 120 17.87 12.32 2.87
C TYR A 120 18.41 13.70 2.47
N VAL A 121 19.28 13.71 1.45
CA VAL A 121 19.71 14.93 0.77
C VAL A 121 18.90 15.03 -0.52
N PRO A 122 18.02 16.02 -0.69
CA PRO A 122 17.32 16.21 -1.97
C PRO A 122 18.33 16.60 -3.07
N ASP A 123 18.18 15.98 -4.25
CA ASP A 123 18.91 16.33 -5.46
C ASP A 123 18.53 17.71 -5.98
#